data_1595da8010ca91c326a07427cf387806
#
_entry.id   1595da8010ca91c326a07427cf387806
#
_cell.length_a   1.000
_cell.length_b   1.000
_cell.length_c   1.000
_cell.angle_alpha   90.00
_cell.angle_beta   90.00
_cell.angle_gamma   90.00
#
_symmetry.space_group_name_H-M   'P 1'
#
loop_
_entity.id
_entity.type
_entity.pdbx_description
1 polymer ?
#
loop_
_entity_poly.entity_id
_entity_poly.type
_entity_poly.pdbx_seq_one_letter_code
_entity_poly.pdbx_strand_id
1 'polypeptide(L)'
;MDQKITIMMPAYNEEKDLPVLLDRIQCALEGWANYRILVVDDGSHDRTAAIVRDAATRIPAELVQHPRNMGLGAAMRTGLKIAAQSSDIVVTLDADNSQDPELIKSMVERLGTGLDVVIASRFQAGAQEVGVPPFRKFLSHISSAGIRMLIRYPGVRDYTCGFRAYRAETVRSLIKTFGDNFIRENGFSCMFELLLNLRALQARVSEV
;
A
#
# COMPACT_ATOMS: atom_id res chain seq x y z
N MET A 1 2.76 -21.03 5.26
CA MET A 1 3.06 -19.90 6.16
C MET A 1 1.82 -19.60 6.96
N ASP A 2 1.92 -19.57 8.30
CA ASP A 2 0.77 -19.37 9.19
C ASP A 2 0.51 -17.86 9.49
N GLN A 3 1.23 -16.98 8.79
CA GLN A 3 1.15 -15.53 8.99
C GLN A 3 -0.14 -14.96 8.42
N LYS A 4 -0.80 -14.13 9.19
CA LYS A 4 -1.99 -13.38 8.76
C LYS A 4 -1.60 -12.15 7.95
N ILE A 5 -2.09 -12.06 6.72
CA ILE A 5 -1.76 -10.97 5.80
C ILE A 5 -3.01 -10.14 5.51
N THR A 6 -2.91 -8.83 5.63
CA THR A 6 -3.94 -7.91 5.13
C THR A 6 -3.42 -7.16 3.91
N ILE A 7 -4.12 -7.31 2.79
CA ILE A 7 -3.95 -6.46 1.61
C ILE A 7 -4.86 -5.26 1.79
N MET A 8 -4.29 -4.09 2.04
CA MET A 8 -5.02 -2.86 2.31
C MET A 8 -4.99 -1.96 1.09
N MET A 9 -6.15 -1.56 0.61
CA MET A 9 -6.31 -0.72 -0.57
C MET A 9 -7.13 0.52 -0.24
N PRO A 10 -6.57 1.74 -0.36
CA PRO A 10 -7.35 2.96 -0.44
C PRO A 10 -8.03 3.02 -1.81
N ALA A 11 -9.32 3.36 -1.85
CA ALA A 11 -10.09 3.44 -3.09
C ALA A 11 -10.95 4.71 -3.12
N TYR A 12 -11.02 5.37 -4.27
CA TYR A 12 -11.90 6.49 -4.52
C TYR A 12 -12.33 6.54 -5.99
N ASN A 13 -13.60 6.18 -6.27
CA ASN A 13 -14.17 6.10 -7.61
C ASN A 13 -13.44 5.11 -8.54
N GLU A 14 -13.28 3.86 -8.06
CA GLU A 14 -12.51 2.80 -8.74
C GLU A 14 -13.42 1.68 -9.29
N GLU A 15 -14.68 2.00 -9.63
CA GLU A 15 -15.66 0.99 -10.09
C GLU A 15 -15.22 0.20 -11.33
N LYS A 16 -14.30 0.77 -12.15
CA LYS A 16 -13.83 0.16 -13.39
C LYS A 16 -12.71 -0.86 -13.15
N ASP A 17 -11.75 -0.50 -12.30
CA ASP A 17 -10.49 -1.23 -12.15
C ASP A 17 -10.54 -2.22 -10.98
N LEU A 18 -11.28 -1.87 -9.93
CA LEU A 18 -11.36 -2.67 -8.70
C LEU A 18 -11.85 -4.10 -8.90
N PRO A 19 -12.87 -4.43 -9.74
CA PRO A 19 -13.30 -5.81 -9.95
C PRO A 19 -12.17 -6.69 -10.49
N VAL A 20 -11.47 -6.20 -11.50
CA VAL A 20 -10.34 -6.92 -12.12
C VAL A 20 -9.19 -7.09 -11.13
N LEU A 21 -8.89 -6.06 -10.36
CA LEU A 21 -7.83 -6.12 -9.35
C LEU A 21 -8.15 -7.15 -8.24
N LEU A 22 -9.38 -7.20 -7.75
CA LEU A 22 -9.79 -8.19 -6.75
C LEU A 22 -9.62 -9.62 -7.23
N ASP A 23 -10.01 -9.92 -8.49
CA ASP A 23 -9.82 -11.22 -9.11
C ASP A 23 -8.32 -11.54 -9.29
N ARG A 24 -7.50 -10.57 -9.70
CA ARG A 24 -6.04 -10.74 -9.80
C ARG A 24 -5.39 -11.02 -8.45
N ILE A 25 -5.80 -10.33 -7.39
CA ILE A 25 -5.29 -10.59 -6.02
C ILE A 25 -5.66 -12.00 -5.58
N GLN A 26 -6.89 -12.45 -5.82
CA GLN A 26 -7.33 -13.79 -5.51
C GLN A 26 -6.47 -14.85 -6.22
N CYS A 27 -6.24 -14.69 -7.53
CA CYS A 27 -5.37 -15.57 -8.30
C CYS A 27 -3.91 -15.55 -7.78
N ALA A 28 -3.36 -14.37 -7.54
CA ALA A 28 -1.97 -14.22 -7.07
C ALA A 28 -1.75 -14.87 -5.69
N LEU A 29 -2.78 -14.88 -4.84
CA LEU A 29 -2.73 -15.45 -3.49
C LEU A 29 -3.36 -16.83 -3.39
N GLU A 30 -3.63 -17.50 -4.51
CA GLU A 30 -4.10 -18.87 -4.51
C GLU A 30 -3.15 -19.80 -3.74
N GLY A 31 -3.73 -20.62 -2.86
CA GLY A 31 -2.97 -21.48 -1.93
C GLY A 31 -2.48 -20.79 -0.64
N TRP A 32 -2.73 -19.50 -0.46
CA TRP A 32 -2.47 -18.79 0.80
C TRP A 32 -3.73 -18.82 1.69
N ALA A 33 -3.66 -19.54 2.83
CA ALA A 33 -4.84 -19.77 3.67
C ALA A 33 -5.25 -18.56 4.53
N ASN A 34 -4.32 -17.67 4.88
CA ASN A 34 -4.50 -16.64 5.91
C ASN A 34 -4.33 -15.22 5.34
N TYR A 35 -5.06 -14.85 4.29
CA TYR A 35 -5.10 -13.45 3.85
C TYR A 35 -6.51 -12.87 3.93
N ARG A 36 -6.60 -11.56 4.01
CA ARG A 36 -7.82 -10.78 3.79
C ARG A 36 -7.51 -9.52 2.97
N ILE A 37 -8.52 -9.01 2.31
CA ILE A 37 -8.47 -7.76 1.55
C ILE A 37 -9.26 -6.72 2.34
N LEU A 38 -8.64 -5.61 2.71
CA LEU A 38 -9.27 -4.47 3.37
C LEU A 38 -9.32 -3.30 2.41
N VAL A 39 -10.49 -2.96 1.92
CA VAL A 39 -10.69 -1.77 1.07
C VAL A 39 -11.19 -0.62 1.93
N VAL A 40 -10.48 0.49 1.90
CA VAL A 40 -10.91 1.75 2.52
C VAL A 40 -11.45 2.65 1.41
N ASP A 41 -12.77 2.66 1.26
CA ASP A 41 -13.48 3.54 0.33
C ASP A 41 -13.53 4.96 0.89
N ASP A 42 -12.81 5.87 0.26
CA ASP A 42 -12.71 7.26 0.69
C ASP A 42 -13.90 8.11 0.22
N GLY A 43 -15.12 7.61 0.44
CA GLY A 43 -16.36 8.31 0.13
C GLY A 43 -16.65 8.38 -1.36
N SER A 44 -16.51 7.29 -2.10
CA SER A 44 -16.83 7.19 -3.52
C SER A 44 -18.29 7.51 -3.83
N HIS A 45 -18.53 8.07 -5.01
CA HIS A 45 -19.86 8.39 -5.54
C HIS A 45 -20.32 7.37 -6.59
N ASP A 46 -19.47 6.46 -7.01
CA ASP A 46 -19.72 5.41 -7.99
C ASP A 46 -20.03 4.07 -7.31
N ARG A 47 -19.90 2.96 -8.02
CA ARG A 47 -20.20 1.62 -7.51
C ARG A 47 -19.07 0.97 -6.69
N THR A 48 -17.98 1.68 -6.39
CA THR A 48 -16.82 1.14 -5.66
C THR A 48 -17.22 0.37 -4.40
N ALA A 49 -17.99 0.98 -3.50
CA ALA A 49 -18.43 0.33 -2.27
C ALA A 49 -19.33 -0.89 -2.51
N ALA A 50 -20.21 -0.84 -3.52
CA ALA A 50 -21.07 -1.97 -3.87
C ALA A 50 -20.26 -3.17 -4.37
N ILE A 51 -19.25 -2.92 -5.20
CA ILE A 51 -18.33 -3.94 -5.73
C ILE A 51 -17.62 -4.69 -4.60
N VAL A 52 -17.13 -3.97 -3.59
CA VAL A 52 -16.46 -4.60 -2.45
C VAL A 52 -17.42 -5.46 -1.63
N ARG A 53 -18.67 -4.98 -1.41
CA ARG A 53 -19.69 -5.76 -0.68
C ARG A 53 -20.05 -7.04 -1.43
N ASP A 54 -20.19 -6.96 -2.75
CA ASP A 54 -20.45 -8.14 -3.59
C ASP A 54 -19.26 -9.12 -3.55
N ALA A 55 -18.04 -8.62 -3.65
CA ALA A 55 -16.82 -9.43 -3.57
C ALA A 55 -16.71 -10.15 -2.22
N ALA A 56 -17.08 -9.51 -1.13
CA ALA A 56 -17.03 -10.07 0.24
C ALA A 56 -17.88 -11.34 0.42
N THR A 57 -18.82 -11.63 -0.50
CA THR A 57 -19.60 -12.89 -0.50
C THR A 57 -18.80 -14.07 -1.05
N ARG A 58 -17.69 -13.84 -1.75
CA ARG A 58 -16.90 -14.85 -2.47
C ARG A 58 -15.45 -14.95 -2.03
N ILE A 59 -14.87 -13.84 -1.60
CA ILE A 59 -13.47 -13.73 -1.18
C ILE A 59 -13.38 -13.03 0.19
N PRO A 60 -12.29 -13.19 0.94
CA PRO A 60 -12.15 -12.56 2.26
C PRO A 60 -11.90 -11.05 2.15
N ALA A 61 -12.89 -10.30 1.65
CA ALA A 61 -12.87 -8.86 1.50
C ALA A 61 -13.68 -8.17 2.59
N GLU A 62 -13.19 -7.02 3.04
CA GLU A 62 -13.81 -6.15 4.05
C GLU A 62 -13.82 -4.71 3.54
N LEU A 63 -14.94 -4.02 3.73
CA LEU A 63 -15.12 -2.62 3.35
C LEU A 63 -15.14 -1.74 4.60
N VAL A 64 -14.29 -0.71 4.60
CA VAL A 64 -14.41 0.44 5.49
C VAL A 64 -14.72 1.66 4.64
N GLN A 65 -15.77 2.40 4.97
CA GLN A 65 -16.24 3.52 4.16
C GLN A 65 -16.15 4.84 4.93
N HIS A 66 -15.50 5.82 4.35
CA HIS A 66 -15.51 7.18 4.86
C HIS A 66 -16.81 7.90 4.44
N PRO A 67 -17.34 8.84 5.24
CA PRO A 67 -18.55 9.56 4.92
C PRO A 67 -18.41 10.51 3.72
N ARG A 68 -17.19 10.84 3.33
CA ARG A 68 -16.83 11.71 2.20
C ARG A 68 -15.36 11.51 1.86
N ASN A 69 -14.92 12.02 0.73
CA ASN A 69 -13.51 12.06 0.38
C ASN A 69 -12.72 12.90 1.42
N MET A 70 -11.79 12.23 2.10
CA MET A 70 -10.91 12.81 3.12
C MET A 70 -9.44 12.81 2.67
N GLY A 71 -9.16 12.26 1.49
CA GLY A 71 -7.86 12.15 0.86
C GLY A 71 -7.11 10.85 1.16
N LEU A 72 -6.17 10.53 0.26
CA LEU A 72 -5.38 9.30 0.29
C LEU A 72 -4.75 9.04 1.66
N GLY A 73 -4.15 10.06 2.27
CA GLY A 73 -3.51 9.91 3.58
C GLY A 73 -4.48 9.55 4.70
N ALA A 74 -5.74 10.03 4.64
CA ALA A 74 -6.77 9.65 5.59
C ALA A 74 -7.16 8.18 5.41
N ALA A 75 -7.36 7.72 4.18
CA ALA A 75 -7.64 6.32 3.87
C ALA A 75 -6.49 5.41 4.30
N MET A 76 -5.24 5.82 4.04
CA MET A 76 -4.04 5.12 4.50
C MET A 76 -3.97 5.01 6.03
N ARG A 77 -4.24 6.11 6.77
CA ARG A 77 -4.28 6.09 8.24
C ARG A 77 -5.32 5.09 8.76
N THR A 78 -6.53 5.16 8.22
CA THR A 78 -7.63 4.27 8.61
C THR A 78 -7.26 2.82 8.34
N GLY A 79 -6.82 2.51 7.12
CA GLY A 79 -6.51 1.15 6.71
C GLY A 79 -5.32 0.55 7.45
N LEU A 80 -4.22 1.29 7.60
CA LEU A 80 -3.03 0.83 8.32
C LEU A 80 -3.33 0.56 9.81
N LYS A 81 -4.15 1.41 10.46
CA LYS A 81 -4.56 1.18 11.86
C LYS A 81 -5.34 -0.11 12.01
N ILE A 82 -6.33 -0.36 11.15
CA ILE A 82 -7.18 -1.56 11.20
C ILE A 82 -6.35 -2.81 10.84
N ALA A 83 -5.58 -2.74 9.77
CA ALA A 83 -4.78 -3.87 9.31
C ALA A 83 -3.72 -4.30 10.35
N ALA A 84 -3.02 -3.35 10.96
CA ALA A 84 -1.95 -3.67 11.92
C ALA A 84 -2.45 -4.30 13.23
N GLN A 85 -3.73 -4.14 13.60
CA GLN A 85 -4.29 -4.73 14.83
C GLN A 85 -4.46 -6.24 14.74
N SER A 86 -4.73 -6.78 13.56
CA SER A 86 -5.18 -8.17 13.39
C SER A 86 -4.32 -8.99 12.43
N SER A 87 -3.21 -8.42 11.94
CA SER A 87 -2.31 -9.08 10.99
C SER A 87 -0.88 -9.14 11.50
N ASP A 88 -0.09 -10.02 10.88
CA ASP A 88 1.36 -10.09 11.04
C ASP A 88 2.06 -9.25 9.96
N ILE A 89 1.47 -9.19 8.77
CA ILE A 89 1.96 -8.43 7.62
C ILE A 89 0.81 -7.60 7.04
N VAL A 90 1.12 -6.35 6.68
CA VAL A 90 0.23 -5.46 5.95
C VAL A 90 0.87 -5.15 4.61
N VAL A 91 0.13 -5.36 3.53
CA VAL A 91 0.53 -4.96 2.18
C VAL A 91 -0.39 -3.85 1.72
N THR A 92 0.15 -2.70 1.35
CA THR A 92 -0.61 -1.61 0.72
C THR A 92 -0.53 -1.72 -0.79
N LEU A 93 -1.64 -1.55 -1.48
CA LEU A 93 -1.78 -1.65 -2.93
C LEU A 93 -2.79 -0.60 -3.40
N ASP A 94 -2.50 0.11 -4.51
CA ASP A 94 -3.44 1.09 -5.07
C ASP A 94 -4.60 0.36 -5.78
N ALA A 95 -5.82 0.91 -5.71
CA ALA A 95 -7.02 0.25 -6.25
C ALA A 95 -7.22 0.42 -7.77
N ASP A 96 -6.32 1.17 -8.45
CA ASP A 96 -6.38 1.53 -9.88
C ASP A 96 -5.84 0.45 -10.84
N ASN A 97 -5.55 -0.75 -10.33
CA ASN A 97 -5.02 -1.90 -11.09
C ASN A 97 -3.70 -1.62 -11.85
N SER A 98 -2.97 -0.57 -11.50
CA SER A 98 -1.69 -0.22 -12.12
C SER A 98 -0.50 -1.06 -11.64
N GLN A 99 -0.65 -1.77 -10.52
CA GLN A 99 0.38 -2.55 -9.85
C GLN A 99 0.13 -4.05 -10.01
N ASP A 100 1.20 -4.85 -9.92
CA ASP A 100 1.09 -6.29 -10.13
C ASP A 100 0.98 -7.07 -8.81
N PRO A 101 -0.20 -7.65 -8.48
CA PRO A 101 -0.39 -8.40 -7.24
C PRO A 101 0.51 -9.63 -7.09
N GLU A 102 1.08 -10.17 -8.17
CA GLU A 102 1.99 -11.32 -8.09
C GLU A 102 3.25 -11.01 -7.29
N LEU A 103 3.64 -9.72 -7.20
CA LEU A 103 4.77 -9.30 -6.38
C LEU A 103 4.53 -9.47 -4.88
N ILE A 104 3.29 -9.60 -4.42
CA ILE A 104 2.96 -9.74 -2.99
C ILE A 104 3.72 -10.90 -2.36
N LYS A 105 3.78 -12.05 -3.04
CA LYS A 105 4.48 -13.24 -2.51
C LYS A 105 5.96 -12.95 -2.28
N SER A 106 6.63 -12.40 -3.27
CA SER A 106 8.08 -12.09 -3.18
C SER A 106 8.37 -11.01 -2.13
N MET A 107 7.47 -10.01 -1.98
CA MET A 107 7.59 -8.98 -0.95
C MET A 107 7.48 -9.56 0.45
N VAL A 108 6.52 -10.46 0.67
CA VAL A 108 6.30 -11.14 1.96
C VAL A 108 7.49 -12.05 2.30
N GLU A 109 7.98 -12.84 1.35
CA GLU A 109 9.17 -13.67 1.52
C GLU A 109 10.38 -12.81 1.91
N ARG A 110 10.54 -11.68 1.26
CA ARG A 110 11.65 -10.78 1.53
C ARG A 110 11.57 -10.12 2.92
N LEU A 111 10.38 -9.85 3.45
CA LEU A 111 10.21 -9.46 4.86
C LEU A 111 10.77 -10.54 5.80
N GLY A 112 10.66 -11.83 5.44
CA GLY A 112 11.20 -12.95 6.20
C GLY A 112 12.72 -12.87 6.45
N THR A 113 13.48 -12.14 5.61
CA THR A 113 14.95 -11.96 5.75
C THR A 113 15.34 -10.94 6.83
N GLY A 114 14.40 -10.47 7.64
CA GLY A 114 14.68 -9.55 8.73
C GLY A 114 14.45 -8.08 8.37
N LEU A 115 13.81 -7.79 7.23
CA LEU A 115 13.38 -6.45 6.84
C LEU A 115 12.09 -6.07 7.57
N ASP A 116 11.87 -4.77 7.74
CA ASP A 116 10.70 -4.20 8.37
C ASP A 116 9.68 -3.71 7.34
N VAL A 117 10.18 -3.29 6.15
CA VAL A 117 9.38 -2.83 5.02
C VAL A 117 10.03 -3.24 3.69
N VAL A 118 9.20 -3.65 2.73
CA VAL A 118 9.61 -3.91 1.33
C VAL A 118 8.75 -3.06 0.41
N ILE A 119 9.39 -2.35 -0.54
CA ILE A 119 8.73 -1.48 -1.53
C ILE A 119 8.82 -2.15 -2.89
N ALA A 120 7.70 -2.28 -3.62
CA ALA A 120 7.68 -2.65 -5.04
C ALA A 120 8.09 -1.43 -5.87
N SER A 121 9.40 -1.31 -6.12
CA SER A 121 9.98 -0.09 -6.69
C SER A 121 9.84 -0.08 -8.22
N ARG A 122 9.35 1.04 -8.77
CA ARG A 122 9.31 1.29 -10.22
C ARG A 122 10.70 1.46 -10.85
N PHE A 123 11.74 1.56 -10.03
CA PHE A 123 13.14 1.74 -10.48
C PHE A 123 13.95 0.44 -10.49
N GLN A 124 13.32 -0.71 -10.24
CA GLN A 124 13.97 -2.01 -10.36
C GLN A 124 13.99 -2.49 -11.83
N ALA A 125 15.01 -3.28 -12.17
CA ALA A 125 15.12 -3.86 -13.50
C ALA A 125 13.93 -4.82 -13.78
N GLY A 126 13.15 -4.55 -14.82
CA GLY A 126 11.95 -5.32 -15.17
C GLY A 126 10.62 -4.69 -14.74
N ALA A 127 10.62 -3.57 -14.00
CA ALA A 127 9.40 -2.85 -13.65
C ALA A 127 8.69 -2.35 -14.91
N GLN A 128 7.41 -2.74 -15.07
CA GLN A 128 6.57 -2.28 -16.18
C GLN A 128 5.57 -1.26 -15.65
N GLU A 129 5.66 -0.02 -16.14
CA GLU A 129 4.63 1.01 -15.93
C GLU A 129 3.68 1.01 -17.13
N VAL A 130 2.44 0.56 -16.93
CA VAL A 130 1.42 0.57 -17.98
C VAL A 130 0.59 1.85 -17.87
N GLY A 131 0.49 2.61 -18.99
CA GLY A 131 -0.48 3.70 -19.11
C GLY A 131 -0.09 5.07 -18.56
N VAL A 132 1.13 5.29 -18.04
CA VAL A 132 1.56 6.60 -17.49
C VAL A 132 2.12 7.52 -18.59
N PRO A 133 1.58 8.75 -18.79
CA PRO A 133 2.11 9.70 -19.75
C PRO A 133 3.58 10.08 -19.49
N PRO A 134 4.43 10.22 -20.53
CA PRO A 134 5.88 10.47 -20.38
C PRO A 134 6.22 11.74 -19.58
N PHE A 135 5.39 12.76 -19.64
CA PHE A 135 5.57 13.99 -18.87
C PHE A 135 5.39 13.78 -17.36
N ARG A 136 4.44 12.93 -16.95
CA ARG A 136 4.27 12.54 -15.52
C ARG A 136 5.45 11.72 -15.02
N LYS A 137 6.00 10.81 -15.85
CA LYS A 137 7.24 10.07 -15.54
C LYS A 137 8.41 11.01 -15.29
N PHE A 138 8.58 12.02 -16.14
CA PHE A 138 9.67 13.01 -16.04
C PHE A 138 9.55 13.85 -14.75
N LEU A 139 8.35 14.35 -14.41
CA LEU A 139 8.13 15.09 -13.16
C LEU A 139 8.36 14.22 -11.91
N SER A 140 7.93 12.98 -11.94
CA SER A 140 8.17 12.00 -10.86
C SER A 140 9.67 11.71 -10.68
N HIS A 141 10.44 11.64 -11.76
CA HIS A 141 11.90 11.42 -11.70
C HIS A 141 12.64 12.63 -11.12
N ILE A 142 12.25 13.86 -11.48
CA ILE A 142 12.89 15.08 -10.96
C ILE A 142 12.57 15.26 -9.47
N SER A 143 11.32 15.08 -9.06
CA SER A 143 10.94 15.18 -7.65
C SER A 143 11.64 14.11 -6.80
N SER A 144 11.74 12.88 -7.30
CA SER A 144 12.44 11.79 -6.62
C SER A 144 13.97 12.04 -6.53
N ALA A 145 14.58 12.68 -7.53
CA ALA A 145 16.01 13.01 -7.52
C ALA A 145 16.33 14.12 -6.51
N GLY A 146 15.52 15.18 -6.45
CA GLY A 146 15.68 16.26 -5.47
C GLY A 146 15.50 15.78 -4.03
N ILE A 147 14.52 14.92 -3.79
CA ILE A 147 14.25 14.31 -2.48
C ILE A 147 15.41 13.38 -2.08
N ARG A 148 15.95 12.57 -3.00
CA ARG A 148 17.11 11.70 -2.74
C ARG A 148 18.37 12.48 -2.35
N MET A 149 18.55 13.69 -2.89
CA MET A 149 19.69 14.55 -2.57
C MET A 149 19.61 15.11 -1.14
N LEU A 150 18.41 15.39 -0.66
CA LEU A 150 18.15 15.96 0.66
C LEU A 150 17.98 14.89 1.74
N ILE A 151 17.42 13.72 1.40
CA ILE A 151 17.05 12.68 2.36
C ILE A 151 17.53 11.33 1.84
N ARG A 152 18.78 10.97 2.19
CA ARG A 152 19.29 9.62 1.90
C ARG A 152 18.65 8.59 2.84
N TYR A 153 17.85 7.67 2.27
CA TYR A 153 17.44 6.45 2.95
C TYR A 153 18.16 5.27 2.27
N PRO A 154 19.13 4.60 2.96
CA PRO A 154 19.89 3.52 2.35
C PRO A 154 18.96 2.42 1.82
N GLY A 155 19.17 1.98 0.58
CA GLY A 155 18.39 0.90 -0.03
C GLY A 155 17.05 1.34 -0.66
N VAL A 156 16.69 2.64 -0.60
CA VAL A 156 15.43 3.16 -1.17
C VAL A 156 15.71 4.10 -2.34
N ARG A 157 15.03 3.84 -3.46
CA ARG A 157 15.03 4.68 -4.67
C ARG A 157 13.64 5.27 -4.95
N ASP A 158 12.58 4.52 -4.60
CA ASP A 158 11.19 4.94 -4.81
C ASP A 158 10.55 5.42 -3.51
N TYR A 159 10.52 6.73 -3.34
CA TYR A 159 9.98 7.38 -2.14
C TYR A 159 8.46 7.53 -2.16
N THR A 160 7.84 7.40 -3.34
CA THR A 160 6.43 7.74 -3.56
C THR A 160 5.54 6.54 -3.90
N CYS A 161 6.12 5.37 -4.16
CA CYS A 161 5.36 4.16 -4.43
C CYS A 161 4.47 3.79 -3.25
N GLY A 162 3.19 3.52 -3.54
CA GLY A 162 2.18 3.07 -2.56
C GLY A 162 2.20 1.56 -2.31
N PHE A 163 2.79 0.78 -3.23
CA PHE A 163 2.84 -0.66 -3.13
C PHE A 163 3.99 -1.09 -2.20
N ARG A 164 3.64 -1.38 -0.95
CA ARG A 164 4.60 -1.71 0.11
C ARG A 164 4.09 -2.84 0.98
N ALA A 165 4.99 -3.72 1.42
CA ALA A 165 4.74 -4.69 2.47
C ALA A 165 5.42 -4.25 3.76
N TYR A 166 4.70 -4.35 4.87
CA TYR A 166 5.15 -3.94 6.19
C TYR A 166 5.00 -5.10 7.17
N ARG A 167 5.94 -5.26 8.10
CA ARG A 167 5.62 -5.96 9.34
C ARG A 167 4.56 -5.16 10.10
N ALA A 168 3.51 -5.81 10.55
CA ALA A 168 2.45 -5.11 11.29
C ALA A 168 2.99 -4.48 12.59
N GLU A 169 4.02 -5.07 13.19
CA GLU A 169 4.72 -4.51 14.35
C GLU A 169 5.36 -3.15 14.04
N THR A 170 5.94 -2.99 12.85
CA THR A 170 6.50 -1.71 12.40
C THR A 170 5.42 -0.64 12.28
N VAL A 171 4.24 -1.01 11.75
CA VAL A 171 3.09 -0.09 11.68
C VAL A 171 2.59 0.25 13.09
N ARG A 172 2.49 -0.73 13.99
CA ARG A 172 2.13 -0.48 15.40
C ARG A 172 3.13 0.46 16.09
N SER A 173 4.41 0.32 15.81
CA SER A 173 5.47 1.19 16.34
C SER A 173 5.34 2.62 15.81
N LEU A 174 5.01 2.81 14.52
CA LEU A 174 4.68 4.12 13.95
C LEU A 174 3.51 4.78 14.69
N ILE A 175 2.41 4.04 14.87
CA ILE A 175 1.21 4.53 15.56
C ILE A 175 1.54 4.87 17.03
N LYS A 176 2.30 4.03 17.71
CA LYS A 176 2.71 4.25 19.10
C LYS A 176 3.59 5.50 19.26
N THR A 177 4.50 5.75 18.32
CA THR A 177 5.48 6.82 18.40
C THR A 177 4.88 8.19 18.00
N PHE A 178 4.09 8.21 16.92
CA PHE A 178 3.59 9.45 16.32
C PHE A 178 2.10 9.69 16.58
N GLY A 179 1.38 8.75 17.22
CA GLY A 179 -0.05 8.82 17.45
C GLY A 179 -0.83 8.91 16.13
N ASP A 180 -1.87 9.74 16.10
CA ASP A 180 -2.67 10.00 14.89
C ASP A 180 -1.90 10.77 13.80
N ASN A 181 -0.75 11.34 14.16
CA ASN A 181 0.10 12.11 13.27
C ASN A 181 1.14 11.27 12.53
N PHE A 182 1.05 9.92 12.55
CA PHE A 182 1.98 9.08 11.79
C PHE A 182 1.83 9.23 10.26
N ILE A 183 0.73 9.81 9.80
CA ILE A 183 0.49 10.39 8.48
C ILE A 183 -0.35 11.65 8.69
N ARG A 184 0.16 12.84 8.37
CA ARG A 184 -0.55 14.13 8.47
C ARG A 184 -1.10 14.56 7.13
N GLU A 185 -0.29 14.34 6.09
CA GLU A 185 -0.61 14.69 4.73
C GLU A 185 -1.79 13.87 4.21
N ASN A 186 -2.76 14.53 3.60
CA ASN A 186 -3.93 13.84 3.04
C ASN A 186 -3.78 13.52 1.54
N GLY A 187 -2.82 14.15 0.84
CA GLY A 187 -2.52 13.89 -0.57
C GLY A 187 -1.49 12.78 -0.77
N PHE A 188 -0.97 12.65 -2.00
CA PHE A 188 0.06 11.67 -2.37
C PHE A 188 1.38 11.82 -1.61
N SER A 189 1.67 13.00 -1.06
CA SER A 189 2.83 13.26 -0.18
C SER A 189 2.81 12.41 1.09
N CYS A 190 1.67 11.85 1.48
CA CYS A 190 1.54 10.94 2.62
C CYS A 190 2.48 9.74 2.55
N MET A 191 2.75 9.21 1.34
CA MET A 191 3.65 8.06 1.14
C MET A 191 5.10 8.42 1.44
N PHE A 192 5.48 9.65 1.10
CA PHE A 192 6.81 10.19 1.44
C PHE A 192 6.92 10.47 2.95
N GLU A 193 5.92 11.10 3.56
CA GLU A 193 5.88 11.34 5.00
C GLU A 193 6.00 10.03 5.80
N LEU A 194 5.24 9.01 5.40
CA LEU A 194 5.30 7.68 6.01
C LEU A 194 6.71 7.09 5.96
N LEU A 195 7.41 7.26 4.83
CA LEU A 195 8.79 6.79 4.68
C LEU A 195 9.76 7.56 5.59
N LEU A 196 9.57 8.86 5.80
CA LEU A 196 10.35 9.65 6.77
C LEU A 196 10.14 9.17 8.19
N ASN A 197 8.91 8.87 8.56
CA ASN A 197 8.59 8.36 9.89
C ASN A 197 9.14 6.95 10.13
N LEU A 198 9.15 6.10 9.10
CA LEU A 198 9.85 4.80 9.12
C LEU A 198 11.37 4.98 9.32
N ARG A 199 11.97 5.96 8.65
CA ARG A 199 13.40 6.28 8.84
C ARG A 199 13.68 6.75 10.28
N ALA A 200 12.82 7.57 10.87
CA ALA A 200 12.95 8.02 12.25
C ALA A 200 12.92 6.83 13.25
N LEU A 201 12.19 5.76 12.92
CA LEU A 201 12.19 4.50 13.66
C LEU A 201 13.36 3.58 13.32
N GLN A 202 14.28 4.00 12.44
CA GLN A 202 15.39 3.18 11.95
C GLN A 202 14.94 1.86 11.30
N ALA A 203 13.76 1.84 10.68
CA ALA A 203 13.21 0.67 10.02
C ALA A 203 14.12 0.22 8.86
N ARG A 204 14.32 -1.12 8.73
CA ARG A 204 15.11 -1.71 7.64
C ARG A 204 14.22 -1.85 6.41
N VAL A 205 14.50 -1.05 5.39
CA VAL A 205 13.73 -0.99 4.15
C VAL A 205 14.55 -1.52 2.98
N SER A 206 13.90 -2.26 2.09
CA SER A 206 14.48 -2.72 0.81
C SER A 206 13.46 -2.59 -0.31
N GLU A 207 13.91 -2.71 -1.54
CA GLU A 207 13.08 -2.67 -2.75
C GLU A 207 13.13 -4.00 -3.51
N VAL A 208 12.02 -4.32 -4.18
CA VAL A 208 11.90 -5.40 -5.16
C VAL A 208 11.46 -4.84 -6.50
#